data_d5afd1c8daee6b39d3ed5f436b24a59c
#
_entry.id   d5afd1c8daee6b39d3ed5f436b24a59c
#
_cell.length_a   1.000
_cell.length_b   1.000
_cell.length_c   1.000
_cell.angle_alpha   90.00
_cell.angle_beta   90.00
_cell.angle_gamma   90.00
#
_symmetry.space_group_name_H-M   'P 1'
#
loop_
_entity.id
_entity.type
_entity.pdbx_description
1 polymer ?
#
loop_
_entity_poly.entity_id
_entity_poly.type
_entity_poly.pdbx_seq_one_letter_code
_entity_poly.pdbx_strand_id
1 'polypeptide(L)'
;MEILRVENLTKVYGEGSNQVKALDNVSFTVDKGEFVAVVGASGSGKSTLIHLIGGVDKPDGGKVIVGGTDVYAQKEEELAIFRRRQIGLIYQFYNLIPVLTVEENMTLPVLMDGRKVNEERLEELLDLLKLKKRRKH
;
A
#
# COMPACT_ATOMS: atom_id res chain seq x y z
N MET A 1 0.44 12.60 -17.16
CA MET A 1 1.71 11.98 -16.72
C MET A 1 1.41 10.72 -15.93
N GLU A 2 1.91 9.62 -16.40
CA GLU A 2 1.70 8.31 -15.79
C GLU A 2 2.38 8.21 -14.43
N ILE A 3 1.65 7.81 -13.39
CA ILE A 3 2.19 7.59 -12.05
C ILE A 3 2.30 6.10 -11.73
N LEU A 4 1.43 5.28 -12.30
CA LEU A 4 1.41 3.83 -12.10
C LEU A 4 1.31 3.11 -13.43
N ARG A 5 2.14 2.10 -13.60
CA ARG A 5 2.03 1.15 -14.71
C ARG A 5 2.08 -0.27 -14.17
N VAL A 6 1.09 -1.06 -14.51
CA VAL A 6 1.03 -2.49 -14.21
C VAL A 6 1.14 -3.23 -15.54
N GLU A 7 2.11 -4.12 -15.65
CA GLU A 7 2.39 -4.88 -16.88
C GLU A 7 2.33 -6.37 -16.62
N ASN A 8 1.38 -7.05 -17.26
CA ASN A 8 1.23 -8.51 -17.24
C ASN A 8 1.31 -9.11 -15.85
N LEU A 9 0.71 -8.43 -14.87
CA LEU A 9 0.79 -8.81 -13.47
C LEU A 9 0.06 -10.13 -13.21
N THR A 10 0.77 -11.07 -12.61
CA THR A 10 0.26 -12.40 -12.34
C THR A 10 0.57 -12.80 -10.91
N LYS A 11 -0.41 -13.34 -10.22
CA LYS A 11 -0.26 -13.85 -8.86
C LYS A 11 -1.03 -15.15 -8.71
N VAL A 12 -0.34 -16.15 -8.20
CA VAL A 12 -0.87 -17.50 -7.99
C VAL A 12 -0.71 -17.89 -6.54
N TYR A 13 -1.76 -18.42 -5.94
CA TYR A 13 -1.75 -18.98 -4.58
C TYR A 13 -2.00 -20.48 -4.63
N GLY A 14 -1.42 -21.20 -3.66
CA GLY A 14 -1.57 -22.66 -3.55
C GLY A 14 -0.59 -23.42 -4.41
N GLU A 15 -0.68 -24.74 -4.33
CA GLU A 15 0.20 -25.67 -5.04
C GLU A 15 -0.59 -26.77 -5.75
N GLY A 16 -0.04 -27.25 -6.86
CA GLY A 16 -0.60 -28.37 -7.60
C GLY A 16 -2.04 -28.12 -8.07
N SER A 17 -2.92 -29.06 -7.76
CA SER A 17 -4.35 -28.99 -8.14
C SER A 17 -5.15 -27.95 -7.38
N ASN A 18 -4.62 -27.46 -6.24
CA ASN A 18 -5.26 -26.42 -5.41
C ASN A 18 -4.77 -25.01 -5.76
N GLN A 19 -4.10 -24.87 -6.87
CA GLN A 19 -3.57 -23.59 -7.30
C GLN A 19 -4.69 -22.66 -7.77
N VAL A 20 -4.67 -21.41 -7.28
CA VAL A 20 -5.62 -20.37 -7.68
C VAL A 20 -4.84 -19.21 -8.26
N LYS A 21 -5.16 -18.85 -9.50
CA LYS A 21 -4.60 -17.68 -10.17
C LYS A 21 -5.42 -16.46 -9.80
N ALA A 22 -4.98 -15.73 -8.76
CA ALA A 22 -5.68 -14.54 -8.27
C ALA A 22 -5.62 -13.39 -9.28
N LEU A 23 -4.50 -13.22 -9.96
CA LEU A 23 -4.33 -12.29 -11.09
C LEU A 23 -3.72 -13.03 -12.26
N ASP A 24 -4.24 -12.77 -13.44
CA ASP A 24 -3.80 -13.39 -14.66
C ASP A 24 -3.54 -12.32 -15.73
N ASN A 25 -2.26 -11.97 -15.88
CA ASN A 25 -1.82 -11.11 -16.98
C ASN A 25 -2.50 -9.74 -17.02
N VAL A 26 -2.64 -9.10 -15.86
CA VAL A 26 -3.32 -7.82 -15.73
C VAL A 26 -2.41 -6.67 -16.11
N SER A 27 -2.88 -5.79 -16.99
CA SER A 27 -2.13 -4.61 -17.44
C SER A 27 -3.03 -3.38 -17.46
N PHE A 28 -2.54 -2.28 -16.89
CA PHE A 28 -3.21 -0.97 -16.97
C PHE A 28 -2.25 0.12 -16.53
N THR A 29 -2.66 1.37 -16.74
CA THR A 29 -1.91 2.55 -16.29
C THR A 29 -2.83 3.49 -15.55
N VAL A 30 -2.25 4.31 -14.66
CA VAL A 30 -2.95 5.37 -13.95
C VAL A 30 -2.11 6.64 -14.07
N ASP A 31 -2.75 7.74 -14.44
CA ASP A 31 -2.10 9.05 -14.52
C ASP A 31 -2.15 9.76 -13.18
N LYS A 32 -1.18 10.65 -12.97
CA LYS A 32 -1.12 11.47 -11.77
C LYS A 32 -2.41 12.29 -11.61
N GLY A 33 -2.99 12.23 -10.42
CA GLY A 33 -4.22 12.94 -10.10
C GLY A 33 -5.50 12.19 -10.41
N GLU A 34 -5.42 11.00 -11.02
CA GLU A 34 -6.60 10.18 -11.25
C GLU A 34 -7.10 9.49 -9.97
N PHE A 35 -8.41 9.36 -9.89
CA PHE A 35 -9.09 8.54 -8.89
C PHE A 35 -9.62 7.29 -9.60
N VAL A 36 -9.15 6.11 -9.19
CA VAL A 36 -9.48 4.84 -9.84
C VAL A 36 -10.21 3.92 -8.87
N ALA A 37 -11.32 3.34 -9.30
CA ALA A 37 -12.04 2.33 -8.53
C ALA A 37 -11.80 0.95 -9.14
N VAL A 38 -11.38 0.00 -8.32
CA VAL A 38 -11.26 -1.41 -8.69
C VAL A 38 -12.47 -2.16 -8.18
N VAL A 39 -13.28 -2.64 -9.09
CA VAL A 39 -14.59 -3.27 -8.78
C VAL A 39 -14.61 -4.70 -9.29
N GLY A 40 -15.44 -5.52 -8.66
CA GLY A 40 -15.60 -6.92 -9.04
C GLY A 40 -16.22 -7.74 -7.91
N ALA A 41 -16.57 -8.97 -8.22
CA ALA A 41 -17.12 -9.91 -7.24
C ALA A 41 -16.09 -10.26 -6.17
N SER A 42 -16.57 -10.72 -5.01
CA SER A 42 -15.71 -11.27 -3.96
C SER A 42 -14.84 -12.40 -4.53
N GLY A 43 -13.55 -12.38 -4.20
CA GLY A 43 -12.60 -13.37 -4.70
C GLY A 43 -12.09 -13.12 -6.12
N SER A 44 -12.36 -11.97 -6.72
CA SER A 44 -11.92 -11.63 -8.08
C SER A 44 -10.48 -11.10 -8.17
N GLY A 45 -9.77 -11.00 -7.05
CA GLY A 45 -8.38 -10.57 -7.01
C GLY A 45 -8.14 -9.09 -6.70
N LYS A 46 -9.17 -8.33 -6.33
CA LYS A 46 -9.06 -6.89 -6.03
C LYS A 46 -8.05 -6.58 -4.93
N SER A 47 -8.15 -7.27 -3.79
CA SER A 47 -7.23 -7.08 -2.66
C SER A 47 -5.80 -7.47 -3.04
N THR A 48 -5.63 -8.55 -3.77
CA THR A 48 -4.34 -9.01 -4.28
C THR A 48 -3.70 -7.93 -5.16
N LEU A 49 -4.46 -7.35 -6.07
CA LEU A 49 -3.98 -6.26 -6.93
C LEU A 49 -3.49 -5.06 -6.10
N ILE A 50 -4.29 -4.62 -5.15
CA ILE A 50 -3.96 -3.48 -4.28
C ILE A 50 -2.70 -3.77 -3.45
N HIS A 51 -2.56 -4.98 -2.91
CA HIS A 51 -1.37 -5.37 -2.15
C HIS A 51 -0.11 -5.40 -3.02
N LEU A 52 -0.21 -5.86 -4.25
CA LEU A 52 0.93 -5.89 -5.17
C LEU A 52 1.34 -4.48 -5.60
N ILE A 53 0.39 -3.59 -5.85
CA ILE A 53 0.68 -2.17 -6.15
C ILE A 53 1.32 -1.50 -4.93
N GLY A 54 0.88 -1.84 -3.73
CA GLY A 54 1.39 -1.28 -2.49
C GLY A 54 2.74 -1.83 -2.03
N GLY A 55 3.29 -2.82 -2.73
CA GLY A 55 4.59 -3.39 -2.38
C GLY A 55 4.58 -4.32 -1.17
N VAL A 56 3.41 -4.82 -0.75
CA VAL A 56 3.27 -5.68 0.45
C VAL A 56 3.14 -7.16 0.15
N ASP A 57 3.11 -7.53 -1.12
CA ASP A 57 3.13 -8.92 -1.57
C ASP A 57 4.08 -9.02 -2.76
N LYS A 58 4.40 -10.23 -3.20
CA LYS A 58 5.33 -10.45 -4.30
C LYS A 58 4.61 -11.10 -5.48
N PRO A 59 4.73 -10.54 -6.69
CA PRO A 59 4.10 -11.16 -7.87
C PRO A 59 4.86 -12.40 -8.33
N ASP A 60 4.15 -13.29 -9.01
CA ASP A 60 4.75 -14.45 -9.70
C ASP A 60 5.20 -14.07 -11.10
N GLY A 61 4.63 -13.04 -11.69
CA GLY A 61 5.03 -12.51 -12.98
C GLY A 61 4.57 -11.08 -13.19
N GLY A 62 5.14 -10.43 -14.17
CA GLY A 62 4.82 -9.06 -14.52
C GLY A 62 5.57 -8.02 -13.71
N LYS A 63 5.16 -6.76 -13.87
CA LYS A 63 5.83 -5.61 -13.24
C LYS A 63 4.81 -4.64 -12.69
N VAL A 64 5.22 -3.95 -11.61
CA VAL A 64 4.55 -2.78 -11.08
C VAL A 64 5.56 -1.64 -11.07
N ILE A 65 5.27 -0.56 -11.79
CA ILE A 65 6.13 0.61 -11.91
C ILE A 65 5.39 1.81 -11.32
N VAL A 66 5.95 2.40 -10.27
CA VAL A 66 5.38 3.58 -9.59
C VAL A 66 6.37 4.72 -9.69
N GLY A 67 5.92 5.84 -10.26
CA GLY A 67 6.78 7.02 -10.42
C GLY A 67 8.07 6.74 -11.18
N GLY A 68 8.05 5.79 -12.12
CA GLY A 68 9.21 5.38 -12.91
C GLY A 68 10.09 4.32 -12.26
N THR A 69 9.76 3.87 -11.03
CA THR A 69 10.53 2.85 -10.31
C THR A 69 9.84 1.50 -10.40
N ASP A 70 10.57 0.47 -10.85
CA ASP A 70 10.11 -0.91 -10.84
C ASP A 70 10.14 -1.42 -9.38
N VAL A 71 8.98 -1.55 -8.78
CA VAL A 71 8.81 -1.83 -7.34
C VAL A 71 9.52 -3.12 -6.93
N TYR A 72 9.34 -4.19 -7.68
CA TYR A 72 9.85 -5.51 -7.32
C TYR A 72 11.25 -5.82 -7.85
N ALA A 73 11.87 -4.89 -8.59
CA ALA A 73 13.29 -4.94 -8.91
C ALA A 73 14.17 -4.42 -7.75
N GLN A 74 13.56 -3.79 -6.75
CA GLN A 74 14.25 -3.26 -5.58
C GLN A 74 14.61 -4.35 -4.58
N LYS A 75 15.68 -4.13 -3.82
CA LYS A 75 16.03 -4.95 -2.67
C LYS A 75 15.04 -4.71 -1.52
N GLU A 76 14.97 -5.63 -0.56
CA GLU A 76 14.03 -5.53 0.57
C GLU A 76 14.14 -4.21 1.33
N GLU A 77 15.35 -3.70 1.54
CA GLU A 77 15.58 -2.43 2.23
C GLU A 77 15.03 -1.24 1.43
N GLU A 78 15.27 -1.23 0.12
CA GLU A 78 14.77 -0.21 -0.79
C GLU A 78 13.25 -0.26 -0.89
N LEU A 79 12.68 -1.46 -0.91
CA LEU A 79 11.24 -1.69 -0.96
C LEU A 79 10.55 -1.17 0.32
N ALA A 80 11.17 -1.37 1.49
CA ALA A 80 10.67 -0.83 2.74
C ALA A 80 10.64 0.71 2.72
N ILE A 81 11.67 1.34 2.19
CA ILE A 81 11.74 2.81 2.03
C ILE A 81 10.66 3.27 1.04
N PHE A 82 10.48 2.56 -0.06
CA PHE A 82 9.44 2.84 -1.04
C PHE A 82 8.06 2.84 -0.39
N ARG A 83 7.73 1.81 0.40
CA ARG A 83 6.45 1.73 1.10
C ARG A 83 6.21 2.91 2.04
N ARG A 84 7.25 3.34 2.77
CA ARG A 84 7.14 4.49 3.69
C ARG A 84 6.91 5.82 2.98
N ARG A 85 7.56 6.01 1.83
CA ARG A 85 7.65 7.33 1.17
C ARG A 85 6.69 7.51 0.00
N GLN A 86 6.41 6.45 -0.73
CA GLN A 86 5.68 6.54 -2.00
C GLN A 86 4.24 6.04 -1.92
N ILE A 87 3.93 5.21 -0.94
CA ILE A 87 2.64 4.52 -0.85
C ILE A 87 1.96 4.82 0.48
N GLY A 88 0.65 5.10 0.40
CA GLY A 88 -0.25 5.04 1.56
C GLY A 88 -1.24 3.92 1.32
N LEU A 89 -1.29 2.94 2.20
CA LEU A 89 -2.18 1.79 2.06
C LEU A 89 -3.12 1.70 3.26
N ILE A 90 -4.42 1.65 2.97
CA ILE A 90 -5.45 1.44 3.99
C ILE A 90 -5.93 0.00 3.88
N TYR A 91 -5.67 -0.80 4.92
CA TYR A 91 -6.05 -2.20 4.96
C TYR A 91 -7.51 -2.37 5.36
N GLN A 92 -8.12 -3.47 4.92
CA GLN A 92 -9.45 -3.87 5.34
C GLN A 92 -9.51 -4.12 6.87
N PHE A 93 -8.45 -4.72 7.42
CA PHE A 93 -8.22 -4.84 8.86
C PHE A 93 -7.13 -3.84 9.24
N TYR A 94 -7.40 -2.90 10.09
CA TYR A 94 -6.66 -1.66 10.32
C TYR A 94 -5.15 -1.79 10.59
N ASN A 95 -4.66 -2.96 10.98
CA ASN A 95 -3.23 -3.25 11.25
C ASN A 95 -2.56 -2.27 12.21
N LEU A 96 -3.31 -1.78 13.18
CA LEU A 96 -2.77 -0.91 14.23
C LEU A 96 -1.92 -1.74 15.20
N ILE A 97 -0.90 -1.12 15.77
CA ILE A 97 -0.08 -1.73 16.82
C ILE A 97 -0.80 -1.51 18.15
N PRO A 98 -1.33 -2.58 18.79
CA PRO A 98 -2.24 -2.42 19.94
C PRO A 98 -1.63 -1.76 21.17
N VAL A 99 -0.32 -1.93 21.37
CA VAL A 99 0.40 -1.35 22.52
C VAL A 99 0.73 0.13 22.34
N LEU A 100 0.55 0.66 21.14
CA LEU A 100 0.78 2.07 20.86
C LEU A 100 -0.51 2.87 20.96
N THR A 101 -0.39 4.13 21.33
CA THR A 101 -1.51 5.07 21.31
C THR A 101 -1.91 5.43 19.88
N VAL A 102 -3.04 6.14 19.73
CA VAL A 102 -3.47 6.68 18.44
C VAL A 102 -2.37 7.56 17.84
N GLU A 103 -1.85 8.50 18.62
CA GLU A 103 -0.77 9.39 18.20
C GLU A 103 0.48 8.63 17.78
N GLU A 104 0.89 7.64 18.56
CA GLU A 104 2.06 6.82 18.26
C GLU A 104 1.89 6.01 16.99
N ASN A 105 0.71 5.43 16.75
CA ASN A 105 0.40 4.74 15.48
C ASN A 105 0.46 5.70 14.28
N MET A 106 -0.03 6.93 14.45
CA MET A 106 -0.01 7.94 13.37
C MET A 106 1.39 8.41 13.03
N THR A 107 2.26 8.57 14.02
CA THR A 107 3.59 9.18 13.85
C THR A 107 4.68 8.16 13.55
N LEU A 108 4.46 6.89 13.81
CA LEU A 108 5.45 5.83 13.66
C LEU A 108 6.13 5.81 12.27
N PRO A 109 5.41 5.87 11.14
CA PRO A 109 6.04 5.86 9.82
C PRO A 109 7.01 7.03 9.60
N VAL A 110 6.70 8.20 10.12
CA VAL A 110 7.56 9.39 10.02
C VAL A 110 8.84 9.18 10.82
N LEU A 111 8.70 8.66 12.04
CA LEU A 111 9.84 8.38 12.92
C LEU A 111 10.73 7.27 12.36
N MET A 112 10.14 6.23 11.79
CA MET A 112 10.88 5.14 11.14
C MET A 112 11.66 5.61 9.92
N ASP A 113 11.21 6.68 9.28
CA ASP A 113 11.90 7.30 8.15
C ASP A 113 13.00 8.30 8.59
N GLY A 114 13.27 8.38 9.89
CA GLY A 114 14.28 9.28 10.46
C GLY A 114 13.89 10.76 10.44
N ARG A 115 12.64 11.06 10.15
CA ARG A 115 12.13 12.44 10.11
C ARG A 115 11.52 12.86 11.43
N LYS A 116 11.41 14.16 11.63
CA LYS A 116 10.70 14.72 12.78
C LYS A 116 9.22 14.81 12.48
N VAL A 117 8.40 14.59 13.51
CA VAL A 117 6.95 14.76 13.42
C VAL A 117 6.64 16.24 13.20
N ASN A 118 5.83 16.54 12.20
CA ASN A 118 5.26 17.87 12.03
C ASN A 118 4.04 18.00 12.95
N GLU A 119 4.22 18.66 14.08
CA GLU A 119 3.19 18.80 15.11
C GLU A 119 1.93 19.54 14.60
N GLU A 120 2.12 20.55 13.76
CA GLU A 120 1.00 21.28 13.17
C GLU A 120 0.15 20.38 12.29
N ARG A 121 0.78 19.57 11.44
CA ARG A 121 0.09 18.60 10.58
C ARG A 121 -0.59 17.51 11.39
N LEU A 122 0.04 17.05 12.46
CA LEU A 122 -0.53 16.06 13.36
C LEU A 122 -1.81 16.59 14.02
N GLU A 123 -1.77 17.82 14.53
CA GLU A 123 -2.94 18.47 15.13
C GLU A 123 -4.07 18.64 14.12
N GLU A 124 -3.74 19.07 12.91
CA GLU A 124 -4.70 19.21 11.80
C GLU A 124 -5.40 17.89 11.50
N LEU A 125 -4.63 16.80 11.38
CA LEU A 125 -5.18 15.47 11.11
C LEU A 125 -6.04 14.93 12.24
N LEU A 126 -5.59 15.12 13.48
CA LEU A 126 -6.36 14.71 14.67
C LEU A 126 -7.71 15.42 14.71
N ASP A 127 -7.73 16.70 14.37
CA ASP A 127 -8.96 17.50 14.31
C ASP A 127 -9.86 17.03 13.17
N LEU A 128 -9.32 16.92 11.98
CA LEU A 128 -10.04 16.48 10.78
C LEU A 128 -10.68 15.09 10.98
N LEU A 129 -9.97 14.17 11.61
CA LEU A 129 -10.44 12.81 11.87
C LEU A 129 -11.24 12.69 13.17
N LYS A 130 -11.41 13.78 13.91
CA LYS A 130 -12.13 13.83 15.19
C LYS A 130 -11.51 12.92 16.25
N LEU A 131 -10.18 12.84 16.28
CA LEU A 131 -9.42 11.96 17.18
C LEU A 131 -8.73 12.69 18.33
N LYS A 132 -8.85 14.02 18.44
CA LYS A 132 -8.17 14.81 19.50
C LYS A 132 -8.39 14.25 20.89
N LYS A 133 -9.63 13.89 21.22
CA LYS A 133 -9.98 13.34 22.53
C LYS A 133 -9.44 11.92 22.77
N ARG A 134 -9.01 11.24 21.71
CA ARG A 134 -8.50 9.86 21.76
C ARG A 134 -7.01 9.77 21.47
N ARG A 135 -6.33 10.89 21.42
CA ARG A 135 -4.93 11.00 21.05
C ARG A 135 -4.02 10.02 21.79
N LYS A 136 -4.29 9.80 23.07
CA LYS A 136 -3.49 8.94 23.96
C LYS A 136 -4.14 7.59 24.28
N HIS A 137 -5.15 7.23 23.55
CA HIS A 137 -5.80 5.93 23.69
C HIS A 137 -5.01 4.82 23.00
#